data_3699d0b5f0ce43c6c321805cd9886308
#
_entry.id   3699d0b5f0ce43c6c321805cd9886308
#
_cell.length_a   1.000
_cell.length_b   1.000
_cell.length_c   1.000
_cell.angle_alpha   90.00
_cell.angle_beta   90.00
_cell.angle_gamma   90.00
#
_symmetry.space_group_name_H-M   'P 1'
#
loop_
_entity.id
_entity.type
_entity.pdbx_description
1 polymer ?
#
loop_
_entity_poly.entity_id
_entity_poly.type
_entity_poly.pdbx_seq_one_letter_code
_entity_poly.pdbx_strand_id
1 'polypeptide(L)'
;NNDESLEQLAVSIKENGLLNPLIVRKKSNGKYEMISGHRRKRALELIGETEANVYIKDFNDDEAVICMVDSNIYREKILPSEKAFAYKMKLDAIKHQGKKLETSETGVRKLESAGKISNESAQNIRRYIRLTYLIPELLELVDNTVKYDKRTFLTIGIKPAVELPFLNKDEQNLLYASITYEDLTPSHAQTIRIRELSKKGKLNYDTLEQIFSEKKGNQNDTISFNKKRIESAIPYEILNRDKRYIEKYIIEAIKKYNKISSE
;
A
#
# COMPACT_ATOMS: atom_id res chain seq x y z
N ASN A 1 -16.27 10.57 1.19
CA ASN A 1 -17.18 9.66 1.87
C ASN A 1 -17.23 10.03 3.35
N ASN A 2 -18.44 10.12 3.89
CA ASN A 2 -18.65 10.23 5.33
C ASN A 2 -18.52 8.81 5.89
N ASP A 3 -17.52 8.60 6.72
CA ASP A 3 -17.29 7.36 7.45
C ASP A 3 -17.61 7.58 8.94
N GLU A 4 -17.84 6.53 9.69
CA GLU A 4 -18.13 6.57 11.13
C GLU A 4 -17.08 7.39 11.90
N SER A 5 -15.82 7.31 11.52
CA SER A 5 -14.72 8.07 12.12
C SER A 5 -14.83 9.58 11.85
N LEU A 6 -15.46 10.00 10.74
CA LEU A 6 -15.72 11.41 10.46
C LEU A 6 -16.89 11.93 11.31
N GLU A 7 -17.93 11.11 11.51
CA GLU A 7 -19.06 11.45 12.37
C GLU A 7 -18.63 11.58 13.83
N GLN A 8 -17.82 10.66 14.32
CA GLN A 8 -17.21 10.76 15.66
C GLN A 8 -16.37 12.04 15.83
N LEU A 9 -15.60 12.41 14.80
CA LEU A 9 -14.85 13.66 14.80
C LEU A 9 -15.77 14.87 14.82
N ALA A 10 -16.89 14.85 14.10
CA ALA A 10 -17.88 15.92 14.08
C ALA A 10 -18.54 16.11 15.46
N VAL A 11 -18.91 15.00 16.12
CA VAL A 11 -19.42 15.02 17.50
C VAL A 11 -18.39 15.60 18.46
N SER A 12 -17.15 15.14 18.39
CA SER A 12 -16.07 15.65 19.24
C SER A 12 -15.82 17.16 19.06
N ILE A 13 -15.86 17.65 17.81
CA ILE A 13 -15.71 19.07 17.53
C ILE A 13 -16.93 19.87 18.06
N LYS A 14 -18.13 19.32 17.97
CA LYS A 14 -19.34 19.96 18.51
C LYS A 14 -19.29 20.11 20.03
N GLU A 15 -18.76 19.13 20.73
CA GLU A 15 -18.68 19.10 22.20
C GLU A 15 -17.52 19.94 22.75
N ASN A 16 -16.34 19.84 22.12
CA ASN A 16 -15.08 20.37 22.66
C ASN A 16 -14.51 21.54 21.85
N GLY A 17 -15.18 21.93 20.76
CA GLY A 17 -14.64 22.90 19.81
C GLY A 17 -13.50 22.35 18.94
N LEU A 18 -13.00 23.19 18.04
CA LEU A 18 -11.87 22.86 17.17
C LEU A 18 -10.55 23.06 17.93
N LEU A 19 -10.08 22.02 18.62
CA LEU A 19 -8.86 22.07 19.44
C LEU A 19 -7.60 22.40 18.61
N ASN A 20 -7.51 21.87 17.39
CA ASN A 20 -6.40 22.11 16.48
C ASN A 20 -6.90 22.89 15.26
N PRO A 21 -6.51 24.16 15.08
CA PRO A 21 -6.90 24.98 13.93
C PRO A 21 -6.50 24.36 12.59
N LEU A 22 -7.19 24.74 11.52
CA LEU A 22 -6.83 24.40 10.16
C LEU A 22 -5.57 25.18 9.76
N ILE A 23 -4.78 24.64 8.81
CA ILE A 23 -3.61 25.36 8.29
C ILE A 23 -3.94 25.79 6.86
N VAL A 24 -3.83 27.10 6.62
CA VAL A 24 -4.08 27.71 5.32
C VAL A 24 -2.94 28.62 4.92
N ARG A 25 -2.79 28.88 3.60
CA ARG A 25 -1.94 29.95 3.08
C ARG A 25 -2.75 30.91 2.22
N LYS A 26 -2.33 32.17 2.15
CA LYS A 26 -2.93 33.18 1.28
C LYS A 26 -2.39 33.01 -0.14
N LYS A 27 -3.27 32.99 -1.14
CA LYS A 27 -2.89 33.00 -2.57
C LYS A 27 -2.86 34.41 -3.13
N SER A 28 -2.18 34.61 -4.25
CA SER A 28 -2.09 35.88 -4.98
C SER A 28 -3.44 36.48 -5.36
N ASN A 29 -4.46 35.63 -5.56
CA ASN A 29 -5.84 36.04 -5.86
C ASN A 29 -6.67 36.46 -4.62
N GLY A 30 -6.04 36.58 -3.45
CA GLY A 30 -6.71 36.97 -2.18
C GLY A 30 -7.46 35.82 -1.50
N LYS A 31 -7.59 34.65 -2.12
CA LYS A 31 -8.23 33.47 -1.52
C LYS A 31 -7.24 32.70 -0.64
N TYR A 32 -7.78 31.87 0.24
CA TYR A 32 -6.99 30.98 1.08
C TYR A 32 -7.02 29.56 0.52
N GLU A 33 -5.86 28.91 0.49
CA GLU A 33 -5.67 27.51 0.15
C GLU A 33 -5.43 26.71 1.42
N MET A 34 -6.20 25.66 1.62
CA MET A 34 -6.04 24.81 2.79
C MET A 34 -4.91 23.79 2.57
N ILE A 35 -3.95 23.79 3.50
CA ILE A 35 -2.78 22.91 3.48
C ILE A 35 -3.03 21.67 4.35
N SER A 36 -3.66 21.84 5.52
CA SER A 36 -3.96 20.74 6.43
C SER A 36 -5.27 20.95 7.16
N GLY A 37 -5.97 19.85 7.45
CA GLY A 37 -7.21 19.86 8.22
C GLY A 37 -8.47 19.54 7.42
N HIS A 38 -8.38 18.93 6.23
CA HIS A 38 -9.52 18.61 5.35
C HIS A 38 -10.62 17.81 6.07
N ARG A 39 -10.27 16.82 6.91
CA ARG A 39 -11.26 16.06 7.68
C ARG A 39 -11.94 16.93 8.75
N ARG A 40 -11.20 17.83 9.42
CA ARG A 40 -11.76 18.76 10.40
C ARG A 40 -12.71 19.78 9.74
N LYS A 41 -12.32 20.31 8.56
CA LYS A 41 -13.21 21.16 7.76
C LYS A 41 -14.51 20.41 7.41
N ARG A 42 -14.40 19.17 6.93
CA ARG A 42 -15.58 18.36 6.59
C ARG A 42 -16.45 18.06 7.81
N ALA A 43 -15.85 17.81 8.97
CA ALA A 43 -16.57 17.62 10.22
C ALA A 43 -17.31 18.88 10.68
N LEU A 44 -16.69 20.07 10.55
CA LEU A 44 -17.34 21.36 10.79
C LEU A 44 -18.54 21.58 9.87
N GLU A 45 -18.40 21.29 8.57
CA GLU A 45 -19.51 21.37 7.61
C GLU A 45 -20.69 20.45 7.99
N LEU A 46 -20.41 19.24 8.52
CA LEU A 46 -21.45 18.29 8.96
C LEU A 46 -22.26 18.80 10.16
N ILE A 47 -21.65 19.59 11.05
CA ILE A 47 -22.34 20.17 12.21
C ILE A 47 -22.91 21.57 11.91
N GLY A 48 -22.80 22.03 10.64
CA GLY A 48 -23.39 23.32 10.20
C GLY A 48 -22.55 24.55 10.49
N GLU A 49 -21.28 24.40 10.90
CA GLU A 49 -20.37 25.50 11.12
C GLU A 49 -19.92 26.13 9.81
N THR A 50 -20.00 27.43 9.69
CA THR A 50 -19.61 28.22 8.51
C THR A 50 -18.27 28.90 8.68
N GLU A 51 -17.73 28.96 9.88
CA GLU A 51 -16.46 29.57 10.22
C GLU A 51 -15.56 28.59 10.97
N ALA A 52 -14.25 28.76 10.85
CA ALA A 52 -13.26 27.92 11.53
C ALA A 52 -12.01 28.69 11.90
N ASN A 53 -11.43 28.38 13.06
CA ASN A 53 -10.13 28.90 13.44
C ASN A 53 -9.05 28.34 12.53
N VAL A 54 -8.19 29.21 11.97
CA VAL A 54 -7.13 28.85 11.04
C VAL A 54 -5.79 29.45 11.45
N TYR A 55 -4.72 28.72 11.20
CA TYR A 55 -3.36 29.29 11.16
C TYR A 55 -3.05 29.70 9.72
N ILE A 56 -2.86 31.01 9.50
CA ILE A 56 -2.42 31.54 8.21
C ILE A 56 -0.89 31.46 8.19
N LYS A 57 -0.35 30.72 7.22
CA LYS A 57 1.09 30.56 7.00
C LYS A 57 1.48 31.21 5.67
N ASP A 58 2.61 31.88 5.66
CA ASP A 58 3.21 32.43 4.44
C ASP A 58 4.11 31.36 3.82
N PHE A 59 3.48 30.39 3.12
CA PHE A 59 4.15 29.29 2.46
C PHE A 59 4.20 29.50 0.95
N ASN A 60 5.36 29.32 0.34
CA ASN A 60 5.46 29.09 -1.09
C ASN A 60 4.90 27.71 -1.46
N ASP A 61 4.87 27.36 -2.76
CA ASP A 61 4.29 26.10 -3.22
C ASP A 61 5.02 24.87 -2.67
N ASP A 62 6.34 24.90 -2.62
CA ASP A 62 7.14 23.78 -2.10
C ASP A 62 6.95 23.59 -0.58
N GLU A 63 6.92 24.69 0.18
CA GLU A 63 6.68 24.65 1.62
C GLU A 63 5.28 24.14 1.95
N ALA A 64 4.28 24.52 1.14
CA ALA A 64 2.92 24.03 1.26
C ALA A 64 2.85 22.51 1.04
N VAL A 65 3.53 22.00 -0.01
CA VAL A 65 3.64 20.56 -0.29
C VAL A 65 4.33 19.83 0.87
N ILE A 66 5.44 20.34 1.37
CA ILE A 66 6.15 19.73 2.49
C ILE A 66 5.25 19.64 3.73
N CYS A 67 4.58 20.74 4.10
CA CYS A 67 3.66 20.77 5.25
C CYS A 67 2.47 19.80 5.07
N MET A 68 1.88 19.76 3.87
CA MET A 68 0.80 18.84 3.53
C MET A 68 1.24 17.37 3.69
N VAL A 69 2.40 17.00 3.15
CA VAL A 69 2.94 15.65 3.26
C VAL A 69 3.18 15.29 4.72
N ASP A 70 3.84 16.17 5.49
CA ASP A 70 4.17 15.92 6.89
C ASP A 70 2.91 15.73 7.75
N SER A 71 1.83 16.45 7.45
CA SER A 71 0.56 16.31 8.17
C SER A 71 -0.20 15.02 7.86
N ASN A 72 0.13 14.33 6.75
CA ASN A 72 -0.59 13.16 6.27
C ASN A 72 0.17 11.84 6.43
N ILE A 73 1.50 11.89 6.44
CA ILE A 73 2.36 10.69 6.39
C ILE A 73 2.28 9.81 7.65
N TYR A 74 1.75 10.36 8.75
CA TYR A 74 1.62 9.69 10.05
C TYR A 74 0.23 9.12 10.32
N ARG A 75 -0.64 9.03 9.31
CA ARG A 75 -1.94 8.38 9.48
C ARG A 75 -1.75 6.89 9.75
N GLU A 76 -2.53 6.33 10.68
CA GLU A 76 -2.41 4.92 11.10
C GLU A 76 -2.54 3.91 9.94
N LYS A 77 -3.33 4.23 8.92
CA LYS A 77 -3.60 3.34 7.78
C LYS A 77 -3.28 4.01 6.44
N ILE A 78 -2.04 4.54 6.31
CA ILE A 78 -1.57 5.05 5.03
C ILE A 78 -1.18 3.87 4.12
N LEU A 79 -1.63 3.90 2.86
CA LEU A 79 -1.26 2.89 1.88
C LEU A 79 0.22 3.02 1.49
N PRO A 80 0.89 1.91 1.16
CA PRO A 80 2.26 1.95 0.64
C PRO A 80 2.43 2.86 -0.58
N SER A 81 1.47 2.88 -1.51
CA SER A 81 1.45 3.79 -2.65
C SER A 81 1.35 5.26 -2.22
N GLU A 82 0.40 5.60 -1.34
CA GLU A 82 0.24 6.96 -0.81
C GLU A 82 1.54 7.44 -0.15
N LYS A 83 2.15 6.60 0.67
CA LYS A 83 3.42 6.89 1.34
C LYS A 83 4.56 7.09 0.33
N ALA A 84 4.60 6.28 -0.73
CA ALA A 84 5.59 6.37 -1.80
C ALA A 84 5.48 7.71 -2.56
N PHE A 85 4.29 8.08 -3.00
CA PHE A 85 4.06 9.35 -3.68
C PHE A 85 4.26 10.56 -2.76
N ALA A 86 3.87 10.48 -1.49
CA ALA A 86 4.10 11.51 -0.50
C ALA A 86 5.60 11.80 -0.31
N TYR A 87 6.42 10.77 -0.16
CA TYR A 87 7.89 10.94 -0.07
C TYR A 87 8.48 11.50 -1.36
N LYS A 88 7.99 11.06 -2.53
CA LYS A 88 8.45 11.60 -3.82
C LYS A 88 8.13 13.08 -3.94
N MET A 89 6.88 13.48 -3.68
CA MET A 89 6.47 14.88 -3.71
C MET A 89 7.31 15.75 -2.77
N LYS A 90 7.53 15.30 -1.55
CA LYS A 90 8.36 16.03 -0.56
C LYS A 90 9.80 16.17 -1.05
N LEU A 91 10.38 15.11 -1.61
CA LEU A 91 11.76 15.14 -2.13
C LEU A 91 11.88 16.12 -3.31
N ASP A 92 10.89 16.13 -4.22
CA ASP A 92 10.86 17.01 -5.39
C ASP A 92 10.70 18.49 -4.94
N ALA A 93 9.81 18.78 -4.00
CA ALA A 93 9.66 20.13 -3.40
C ALA A 93 10.98 20.63 -2.76
N ILE A 94 11.69 19.77 -2.02
CA ILE A 94 12.99 20.14 -1.41
C ILE A 94 14.05 20.43 -2.49
N LYS A 95 14.03 19.70 -3.61
CA LYS A 95 14.94 19.95 -4.75
C LYS A 95 14.65 21.29 -5.42
N HIS A 96 13.39 21.65 -5.65
CA HIS A 96 12.98 22.91 -6.25
C HIS A 96 13.40 24.12 -5.43
N GLN A 97 13.49 24.04 -4.09
CA GLN A 97 13.93 25.13 -3.24
C GLN A 97 15.43 25.49 -3.40
N GLY A 98 16.12 25.02 -4.46
CA GLY A 98 17.51 25.38 -4.75
C GLY A 98 18.53 24.86 -3.73
N LYS A 99 18.11 23.99 -2.81
CA LYS A 99 19.04 23.25 -1.94
C LYS A 99 19.73 22.22 -2.82
N LYS A 100 20.95 22.56 -3.32
CA LYS A 100 21.80 21.65 -4.10
C LYS A 100 21.88 20.30 -3.40
N LEU A 101 21.13 19.35 -3.90
CA LEU A 101 21.17 17.95 -3.48
C LEU A 101 22.23 17.27 -4.33
N GLU A 102 23.46 17.30 -3.86
CA GLU A 102 24.55 16.51 -4.42
C GLU A 102 24.18 15.05 -4.21
N THR A 103 23.95 14.32 -5.27
CA THR A 103 23.58 12.91 -5.32
C THR A 103 22.25 12.51 -4.63
N SER A 104 21.61 11.45 -5.09
CA SER A 104 20.34 10.94 -4.56
C SER A 104 20.41 10.56 -3.06
N GLU A 105 21.59 10.15 -2.57
CA GLU A 105 21.80 9.78 -1.16
C GLU A 105 21.75 10.97 -0.21
N THR A 106 22.40 12.06 -0.59
CA THR A 106 22.43 13.28 0.21
C THR A 106 21.04 13.92 0.30
N GLY A 107 20.25 13.82 -0.78
CA GLY A 107 18.89 14.34 -0.80
C GLY A 107 17.96 13.68 0.19
N VAL A 108 18.01 12.36 0.28
CA VAL A 108 17.14 11.61 1.21
C VAL A 108 17.59 11.82 2.66
N ARG A 109 18.91 11.88 2.95
CA ARG A 109 19.42 12.22 4.28
C ARG A 109 19.02 13.64 4.72
N LYS A 110 19.03 14.61 3.79
CA LYS A 110 18.53 15.97 4.06
C LYS A 110 17.01 15.97 4.28
N LEU A 111 16.27 15.11 3.60
CA LEU A 111 14.86 14.92 3.82
C LEU A 111 14.58 14.42 5.25
N GLU A 112 15.34 13.45 5.75
CA GLU A 112 15.27 12.97 7.14
C GLU A 112 15.57 14.09 8.14
N SER A 113 16.63 14.88 7.89
CA SER A 113 17.04 15.95 8.79
C SER A 113 16.15 17.20 8.73
N ALA A 114 15.71 17.60 7.53
CA ALA A 114 14.93 18.82 7.35
C ALA A 114 13.44 18.67 7.72
N GLY A 115 12.91 17.43 7.72
CA GLY A 115 11.50 17.20 7.90
C GLY A 115 11.10 16.60 9.25
N LYS A 116 12.05 16.33 10.17
CA LYS A 116 11.74 15.51 11.36
C LYS A 116 10.83 14.34 10.98
N ILE A 117 11.15 13.65 9.86
CA ILE A 117 10.46 12.43 9.48
C ILE A 117 10.91 11.41 10.53
N SER A 118 10.17 11.41 11.63
CA SER A 118 10.47 10.60 12.79
C SER A 118 10.52 9.13 12.39
N ASN A 119 11.60 8.46 12.74
CA ASN A 119 11.81 7.02 12.73
C ASN A 119 11.95 6.31 11.37
N GLU A 120 11.92 7.00 10.22
CA GLU A 120 12.16 6.36 8.92
C GLU A 120 13.60 6.60 8.46
N SER A 121 14.35 5.53 8.21
CA SER A 121 15.69 5.63 7.66
C SER A 121 15.67 6.12 6.21
N ALA A 122 16.75 6.83 5.77
CA ALA A 122 16.92 7.24 4.38
C ALA A 122 16.75 6.07 3.39
N GLN A 123 17.21 4.89 3.78
CA GLN A 123 17.07 3.68 2.99
C GLN A 123 15.60 3.27 2.83
N ASN A 124 14.78 3.41 3.88
CA ASN A 124 13.38 3.06 3.83
C ASN A 124 12.58 4.05 2.96
N ILE A 125 12.86 5.35 3.08
CA ILE A 125 12.29 6.39 2.20
C ILE A 125 12.59 6.10 0.73
N ARG A 126 13.83 5.73 0.38
CA ARG A 126 14.20 5.34 -0.99
C ARG A 126 13.44 4.11 -1.48
N ARG A 127 13.20 3.12 -0.62
CA ARG A 127 12.40 1.94 -0.96
C ARG A 127 10.98 2.35 -1.32
N TYR A 128 10.34 3.20 -0.51
CA TYR A 128 9.01 3.70 -0.84
C TYR A 128 9.00 4.50 -2.14
N ILE A 129 9.89 5.47 -2.32
CA ILE A 129 9.96 6.27 -3.56
C ILE A 129 10.11 5.36 -4.79
N ARG A 130 10.86 4.28 -4.68
CA ARG A 130 11.04 3.34 -5.79
C ARG A 130 9.72 2.70 -6.24
N LEU A 131 8.76 2.49 -5.34
CA LEU A 131 7.44 1.93 -5.69
C LEU A 131 6.67 2.81 -6.68
N THR A 132 6.96 4.13 -6.75
CA THR A 132 6.30 5.03 -7.70
C THR A 132 6.61 4.72 -9.17
N TYR A 133 7.55 3.83 -9.45
CA TYR A 133 7.90 3.37 -10.80
C TYR A 133 7.22 2.06 -11.21
N LEU A 134 6.42 1.48 -10.33
CA LEU A 134 5.58 0.32 -10.65
C LEU A 134 4.42 0.72 -11.57
N ILE A 135 3.91 -0.25 -12.33
CA ILE A 135 2.60 -0.12 -12.98
C ILE A 135 1.50 -0.13 -11.91
N PRO A 136 0.34 0.51 -12.19
CA PRO A 136 -0.75 0.62 -11.20
C PRO A 136 -1.19 -0.74 -10.63
N GLU A 137 -1.26 -1.77 -11.45
CA GLU A 137 -1.70 -3.11 -11.11
C GLU A 137 -0.77 -3.77 -10.08
N LEU A 138 0.55 -3.68 -10.29
CA LEU A 138 1.53 -4.19 -9.31
C LEU A 138 1.55 -3.37 -8.03
N LEU A 139 1.35 -2.04 -8.14
CA LEU A 139 1.28 -1.17 -6.98
C LEU A 139 0.03 -1.46 -6.13
N GLU A 140 -1.09 -1.82 -6.76
CA GLU A 140 -2.29 -2.26 -6.06
C GLU A 140 -2.06 -3.55 -5.26
N LEU A 141 -1.30 -4.52 -5.79
CA LEU A 141 -0.93 -5.72 -5.03
C LEU A 141 -0.09 -5.38 -3.79
N VAL A 142 0.68 -4.30 -3.82
CA VAL A 142 1.40 -3.81 -2.64
C VAL A 142 0.44 -3.17 -1.64
N ASP A 143 -0.50 -2.37 -2.09
CA ASP A 143 -1.52 -1.72 -1.24
C ASP A 143 -2.47 -2.73 -0.59
N ASN A 144 -2.72 -3.85 -1.24
CA ASN A 144 -3.53 -4.95 -0.71
C ASN A 144 -2.94 -5.52 0.60
N THR A 145 -1.65 -5.32 0.88
CA THR A 145 -1.05 -5.71 2.18
C THR A 145 -1.65 -4.95 3.37
N VAL A 146 -2.26 -3.78 3.14
CA VAL A 146 -2.89 -2.93 4.16
C VAL A 146 -4.42 -2.96 4.04
N LYS A 147 -4.95 -3.05 2.81
CA LYS A 147 -6.39 -3.01 2.55
C LYS A 147 -7.11 -4.29 2.99
N TYR A 148 -6.47 -5.44 2.85
CA TYR A 148 -7.12 -6.75 2.98
C TYR A 148 -6.32 -7.74 3.80
N ASP A 149 -6.99 -8.80 4.28
CA ASP A 149 -6.30 -9.95 4.86
C ASP A 149 -5.51 -10.68 3.76
N LYS A 150 -4.24 -10.92 4.01
CA LYS A 150 -3.29 -11.61 3.11
C LYS A 150 -3.73 -12.99 2.65
N ARG A 151 -4.71 -13.60 3.32
CA ARG A 151 -5.24 -14.92 2.98
C ARG A 151 -6.30 -14.88 1.87
N THR A 152 -6.86 -13.72 1.59
CA THR A 152 -8.00 -13.57 0.69
C THR A 152 -7.62 -12.94 -0.64
N PHE A 153 -6.53 -12.18 -0.68
CA PHE A 153 -6.11 -11.42 -1.85
C PHE A 153 -4.63 -11.60 -2.14
N LEU A 154 -4.28 -11.53 -3.41
CA LEU A 154 -2.88 -11.47 -3.84
C LEU A 154 -2.23 -10.20 -3.27
N THR A 155 -1.07 -10.38 -2.62
CA THR A 155 -0.33 -9.29 -1.98
C THR A 155 1.17 -9.42 -2.26
N ILE A 156 1.82 -8.29 -2.51
CA ILE A 156 3.28 -8.21 -2.63
C ILE A 156 3.82 -7.34 -1.50
N GLY A 157 4.66 -7.91 -0.64
CA GLY A 157 5.30 -7.16 0.43
C GLY A 157 6.28 -6.09 -0.10
N ILE A 158 6.59 -5.08 0.73
CA ILE A 158 7.52 -3.99 0.34
C ILE A 158 8.89 -4.51 -0.12
N LYS A 159 9.47 -5.51 0.56
CA LYS A 159 10.79 -6.05 0.20
C LYS A 159 10.84 -6.64 -1.21
N PRO A 160 9.97 -7.55 -1.63
CA PRO A 160 9.91 -7.99 -3.03
C PRO A 160 9.52 -6.86 -3.99
N ALA A 161 8.57 -5.99 -3.63
CA ALA A 161 8.08 -4.93 -4.50
C ALA A 161 9.16 -3.92 -4.93
N VAL A 162 10.15 -3.63 -4.09
CA VAL A 162 11.22 -2.66 -4.43
C VAL A 162 12.23 -3.17 -5.46
N GLU A 163 12.21 -4.45 -5.79
CA GLU A 163 13.03 -5.05 -6.85
C GLU A 163 12.37 -4.94 -8.24
N LEU A 164 11.04 -4.85 -8.29
CA LEU A 164 10.25 -4.85 -9.53
C LEU A 164 10.38 -3.57 -10.38
N PRO A 165 10.60 -2.38 -9.83
CA PRO A 165 10.84 -1.16 -10.64
C PRO A 165 12.11 -1.18 -11.49
N PHE A 166 12.97 -2.17 -11.35
CA PHE A 166 14.11 -2.38 -12.25
C PHE A 166 13.71 -3.06 -13.57
N LEU A 167 12.51 -3.61 -13.65
CA LEU A 167 11.90 -4.15 -14.86
C LEU A 167 11.36 -2.99 -15.70
N ASN A 168 11.43 -3.10 -17.03
CA ASN A 168 10.71 -2.19 -17.91
C ASN A 168 9.19 -2.43 -17.83
N LYS A 169 8.40 -1.57 -18.47
CA LYS A 169 6.94 -1.64 -18.35
C LYS A 169 6.35 -2.92 -18.95
N ASP A 170 6.91 -3.41 -20.05
CA ASP A 170 6.44 -4.64 -20.69
C ASP A 170 6.72 -5.87 -19.80
N GLU A 171 7.90 -5.90 -19.19
CA GLU A 171 8.28 -6.94 -18.23
C GLU A 171 7.43 -6.90 -16.95
N GLN A 172 7.06 -5.70 -16.48
CA GLN A 172 6.14 -5.55 -15.35
C GLN A 172 4.74 -6.07 -15.71
N ASN A 173 4.24 -5.77 -16.92
CA ASN A 173 2.97 -6.30 -17.41
C ASN A 173 3.01 -7.82 -17.55
N LEU A 174 4.09 -8.37 -18.09
CA LEU A 174 4.30 -9.81 -18.19
C LEU A 174 4.28 -10.48 -16.82
N LEU A 175 4.99 -9.90 -15.84
CA LEU A 175 5.00 -10.40 -14.47
C LEU A 175 3.61 -10.35 -13.83
N TYR A 176 2.86 -9.25 -14.01
CA TYR A 176 1.51 -9.12 -13.49
C TYR A 176 0.56 -10.17 -14.08
N ALA A 177 0.66 -10.41 -15.40
CA ALA A 177 -0.11 -11.45 -16.08
C ALA A 177 0.21 -12.85 -15.50
N SER A 178 1.50 -13.15 -15.28
CA SER A 178 1.93 -14.42 -14.69
C SER A 178 1.44 -14.57 -13.23
N ILE A 179 1.51 -13.52 -12.42
CA ILE A 179 0.98 -13.51 -11.04
C ILE A 179 -0.52 -13.81 -11.03
N THR A 180 -1.27 -13.20 -11.95
CA THR A 180 -2.73 -13.37 -12.03
C THR A 180 -3.10 -14.76 -12.55
N TYR A 181 -2.35 -15.29 -13.50
CA TYR A 181 -2.58 -16.62 -14.07
C TYR A 181 -2.29 -17.73 -13.05
N GLU A 182 -1.14 -17.67 -12.38
CA GLU A 182 -0.71 -18.67 -11.40
C GLU A 182 -1.40 -18.52 -10.02
N ASP A 183 -2.11 -17.41 -9.78
CA ASP A 183 -2.65 -17.02 -8.46
C ASP A 183 -1.58 -17.02 -7.36
N LEU A 184 -0.36 -16.63 -7.72
CA LEU A 184 0.84 -16.65 -6.86
C LEU A 184 1.61 -15.33 -6.95
N THR A 185 2.12 -14.85 -5.83
CA THR A 185 3.02 -13.68 -5.79
C THR A 185 4.47 -14.12 -5.51
N PRO A 186 5.46 -13.48 -6.16
CA PRO A 186 6.85 -13.87 -5.98
C PRO A 186 7.38 -13.52 -4.59
N SER A 187 8.22 -14.39 -4.04
CA SER A 187 9.01 -14.12 -2.84
C SER A 187 10.13 -13.09 -3.15
N HIS A 188 10.76 -12.54 -2.10
CA HIS A 188 11.88 -11.61 -2.28
C HIS A 188 13.07 -12.24 -3.04
N ALA A 189 13.39 -13.51 -2.78
CA ALA A 189 14.44 -14.22 -3.52
C ALA A 189 14.08 -14.38 -5.01
N GLN A 190 12.83 -14.72 -5.30
CA GLN A 190 12.33 -14.82 -6.67
C GLN A 190 12.36 -13.46 -7.40
N THR A 191 11.98 -12.34 -6.73
CA THR A 191 12.04 -11.01 -7.36
C THR A 191 13.47 -10.56 -7.68
N ILE A 192 14.46 -10.93 -6.86
CA ILE A 192 15.87 -10.69 -7.17
C ILE A 192 16.27 -11.46 -8.45
N ARG A 193 15.89 -12.73 -8.57
CA ARG A 193 16.18 -13.54 -9.77
C ARG A 193 15.47 -13.00 -11.02
N ILE A 194 14.21 -12.59 -10.90
CA ILE A 194 13.44 -11.93 -11.97
C ILE A 194 14.20 -10.70 -12.47
N ARG A 195 14.66 -9.83 -11.53
CA ARG A 195 15.46 -8.65 -11.86
C ARG A 195 16.78 -9.03 -12.58
N GLU A 196 17.45 -10.08 -12.17
CA GLU A 196 18.68 -10.55 -12.81
C GLU A 196 18.43 -11.10 -14.22
N LEU A 197 17.32 -11.80 -14.44
CA LEU A 197 16.91 -12.25 -15.76
C LEU A 197 16.58 -11.08 -16.67
N SER A 198 15.86 -10.07 -16.16
CA SER A 198 15.58 -8.82 -16.89
C SER A 198 16.87 -8.14 -17.32
N LYS A 199 17.86 -7.97 -16.43
CA LYS A 199 19.18 -7.40 -16.76
C LYS A 199 19.92 -8.12 -17.86
N LYS A 200 19.70 -9.44 -17.97
CA LYS A 200 20.32 -10.30 -19.00
C LYS A 200 19.49 -10.36 -20.29
N GLY A 201 18.35 -9.69 -20.36
CA GLY A 201 17.41 -9.78 -21.48
C GLY A 201 16.79 -11.16 -21.68
N LYS A 202 16.69 -11.97 -20.60
CA LYS A 202 16.21 -13.34 -20.61
C LYS A 202 14.88 -13.52 -19.88
N LEU A 203 14.22 -12.44 -19.46
CA LEU A 203 12.93 -12.50 -18.80
C LEU A 203 11.84 -12.72 -19.85
N ASN A 204 11.15 -13.86 -19.75
CA ASN A 204 10.01 -14.23 -20.59
C ASN A 204 9.03 -15.06 -19.77
N TYR A 205 7.92 -15.48 -20.39
CA TYR A 205 6.89 -16.28 -19.72
C TYR A 205 7.44 -17.60 -19.17
N ASP A 206 8.22 -18.36 -19.94
CA ASP A 206 8.75 -19.66 -19.54
C ASP A 206 9.66 -19.56 -18.30
N THR A 207 10.49 -18.50 -18.25
CA THR A 207 11.38 -18.27 -17.10
C THR A 207 10.61 -17.81 -15.85
N LEU A 208 9.50 -17.11 -16.01
CA LEU A 208 8.60 -16.76 -14.90
C LEU A 208 7.85 -18.00 -14.39
N GLU A 209 7.28 -18.81 -15.27
CA GLU A 209 6.62 -20.07 -14.92
C GLU A 209 7.58 -20.99 -14.16
N GLN A 210 8.83 -21.14 -14.62
CA GLN A 210 9.86 -21.89 -13.92
C GLN A 210 10.11 -21.35 -12.51
N ILE A 211 10.20 -20.02 -12.33
CA ILE A 211 10.40 -19.39 -11.02
C ILE A 211 9.20 -19.61 -10.10
N PHE A 212 7.97 -19.54 -10.62
CA PHE A 212 6.76 -19.75 -9.83
C PHE A 212 6.53 -21.22 -9.45
N SER A 213 6.97 -22.15 -10.30
CA SER A 213 6.88 -23.59 -10.01
C SER A 213 7.84 -24.06 -8.91
N GLU A 214 8.89 -23.27 -8.60
CA GLU A 214 9.83 -23.60 -7.53
C GLU A 214 9.17 -23.51 -6.15
N LYS A 215 9.35 -24.54 -5.31
CA LYS A 215 8.89 -24.53 -3.90
C LYS A 215 9.51 -23.35 -3.15
N LYS A 216 8.69 -22.51 -2.54
CA LYS A 216 9.17 -21.45 -1.62
C LYS A 216 9.79 -22.12 -0.39
N GLY A 217 11.07 -21.85 -0.12
CA GLY A 217 11.89 -22.54 0.89
C GLY A 217 11.40 -22.54 2.35
N ASN A 218 10.24 -21.93 2.66
CA ASN A 218 9.63 -21.87 4.00
C ASN A 218 8.14 -22.22 4.00
N GLN A 219 7.61 -22.82 2.94
CA GLN A 219 6.25 -23.33 2.95
C GLN A 219 6.29 -24.81 3.22
N ASN A 220 5.68 -25.23 4.36
CA ASN A 220 5.18 -26.60 4.50
C ASN A 220 4.35 -26.91 3.25
N ASP A 221 4.39 -28.16 2.78
CA ASP A 221 3.59 -28.62 1.63
C ASP A 221 2.10 -28.36 1.92
N THR A 222 1.62 -27.17 1.62
CA THR A 222 0.21 -26.75 1.73
C THR A 222 -0.37 -26.68 0.33
N ILE A 223 -1.35 -27.50 0.08
CA ILE A 223 -2.18 -27.41 -1.12
C ILE A 223 -3.22 -26.31 -0.84
N SER A 224 -3.19 -25.22 -1.61
CA SER A 224 -4.22 -24.19 -1.51
C SER A 224 -5.33 -24.43 -2.52
N PHE A 225 -6.55 -24.33 -2.07
CA PHE A 225 -7.73 -24.43 -2.92
C PHE A 225 -8.45 -23.09 -2.97
N ASN A 226 -9.11 -22.79 -4.09
CA ASN A 226 -9.99 -21.63 -4.19
C ASN A 226 -11.12 -21.75 -3.17
N LYS A 227 -11.16 -20.84 -2.20
CA LYS A 227 -12.11 -20.86 -1.08
C LYS A 227 -13.56 -20.96 -1.55
N LYS A 228 -13.96 -20.14 -2.53
CA LYS A 228 -15.35 -20.13 -3.05
C LYS A 228 -15.75 -21.46 -3.66
N ARG A 229 -14.83 -22.15 -4.36
CA ARG A 229 -15.11 -23.46 -4.96
C ARG A 229 -15.25 -24.56 -3.91
N ILE A 230 -14.44 -24.50 -2.85
CA ILE A 230 -14.54 -25.46 -1.73
C ILE A 230 -15.81 -25.16 -0.92
N GLU A 231 -16.10 -23.91 -0.61
CA GLU A 231 -17.31 -23.53 0.13
C GLU A 231 -18.59 -23.91 -0.62
N SER A 232 -18.61 -23.82 -1.96
CA SER A 232 -19.79 -24.28 -2.75
C SER A 232 -20.01 -25.80 -2.73
N ALA A 233 -18.98 -26.58 -2.39
CA ALA A 233 -19.06 -28.04 -2.28
C ALA A 233 -19.33 -28.53 -0.84
N ILE A 234 -19.28 -27.66 0.15
CA ILE A 234 -19.48 -27.99 1.57
C ILE A 234 -20.91 -27.58 1.98
N PRO A 235 -21.67 -28.46 2.68
CA PRO A 235 -22.97 -28.09 3.21
C PRO A 235 -22.90 -26.87 4.13
N TYR A 236 -23.89 -25.98 4.04
CA TYR A 236 -23.96 -24.71 4.80
C TYR A 236 -23.83 -24.92 6.32
N GLU A 237 -24.40 -26.02 6.84
CA GLU A 237 -24.35 -26.39 8.26
C GLU A 237 -22.92 -26.66 8.76
N ILE A 238 -22.03 -27.11 7.86
CA ILE A 238 -20.62 -27.39 8.16
C ILE A 238 -19.79 -26.11 8.05
N LEU A 239 -20.11 -25.21 7.12
CA LEU A 239 -19.39 -23.95 6.96
C LEU A 239 -19.47 -23.03 8.17
N ASN A 240 -20.50 -23.16 8.99
CA ASN A 240 -20.69 -22.39 10.23
C ASN A 240 -19.95 -22.98 11.43
N ARG A 241 -19.21 -24.07 11.27
CA ARG A 241 -18.38 -24.68 12.32
C ARG A 241 -16.97 -24.11 12.34
N ASP A 242 -16.24 -24.42 13.40
CA ASP A 242 -14.85 -24.01 13.50
C ASP A 242 -13.96 -24.65 12.40
N LYS A 243 -12.81 -24.03 12.15
CA LYS A 243 -11.87 -24.42 11.07
C LYS A 243 -11.42 -25.89 11.18
N ARG A 244 -11.22 -26.41 12.39
CA ARG A 244 -10.76 -27.80 12.62
C ARG A 244 -11.85 -28.79 12.23
N TYR A 245 -13.11 -28.44 12.51
CA TYR A 245 -14.25 -29.28 12.15
C TYR A 245 -14.42 -29.35 10.62
N ILE A 246 -14.32 -28.22 9.94
CA ILE A 246 -14.39 -28.14 8.45
C ILE A 246 -13.25 -28.98 7.83
N GLU A 247 -12.03 -28.86 8.35
CA GLU A 247 -10.87 -29.62 7.86
C GLU A 247 -11.09 -31.13 8.05
N LYS A 248 -11.56 -31.57 9.21
CA LYS A 248 -11.90 -32.96 9.49
C LYS A 248 -12.96 -33.49 8.54
N TYR A 249 -14.02 -32.71 8.28
CA TYR A 249 -15.09 -33.06 7.37
C TYR A 249 -14.57 -33.27 5.94
N ILE A 250 -13.73 -32.38 5.45
CA ILE A 250 -13.12 -32.48 4.11
C ILE A 250 -12.27 -33.76 4.01
N ILE A 251 -11.44 -34.04 5.01
CA ILE A 251 -10.58 -35.24 5.04
C ILE A 251 -11.42 -36.51 5.03
N GLU A 252 -12.49 -36.55 5.81
CA GLU A 252 -13.41 -37.71 5.85
C GLU A 252 -14.16 -37.92 4.52
N ALA A 253 -14.59 -36.82 3.88
CA ALA A 253 -15.24 -36.87 2.58
C ALA A 253 -14.31 -37.43 1.50
N ILE A 254 -13.04 -36.97 1.47
CA ILE A 254 -12.03 -37.49 0.54
C ILE A 254 -11.74 -38.98 0.79
N LYS A 255 -11.63 -39.42 2.05
CA LYS A 255 -11.41 -40.82 2.40
C LYS A 255 -12.60 -41.71 1.97
N LYS A 256 -13.82 -41.24 2.12
CA LYS A 256 -15.04 -41.92 1.65
C LYS A 256 -15.03 -42.07 0.12
N TYR A 257 -14.74 -40.99 -0.60
CA TYR A 257 -14.68 -41.01 -2.05
C TYR A 257 -13.64 -42.01 -2.57
N ASN A 258 -12.43 -42.03 -1.98
CA ASN A 258 -11.38 -42.97 -2.38
C ASN A 258 -11.75 -44.42 -2.10
N LYS A 259 -12.55 -44.74 -1.08
CA LYS A 259 -13.05 -46.12 -0.84
C LYS A 259 -14.05 -46.56 -1.91
N ILE A 260 -14.98 -45.67 -2.30
CA ILE A 260 -15.98 -45.95 -3.32
C ILE A 260 -15.36 -46.10 -4.71
N SER A 261 -14.25 -45.39 -4.99
CA SER A 261 -13.53 -45.48 -6.28
C SER A 261 -12.59 -46.67 -6.39
N SER A 262 -12.43 -47.44 -5.31
CA SER A 262 -11.56 -48.64 -5.23
C SER A 262 -12.34 -49.96 -5.23
N GLU A 263 -13.68 -49.90 -5.19
CA GLU A 263 -14.62 -50.99 -5.40
C GLU A 263 -15.19 -50.93 -6.83
#